data_3c68eabe715a860f2f3b5f1f2ced0431
#
_entry.id   3c68eabe715a860f2f3b5f1f2ced0431
#
_cell.length_a   1.000
_cell.length_b   1.000
_cell.length_c   1.000
_cell.angle_alpha   90.00
_cell.angle_beta   90.00
_cell.angle_gamma   90.00
#
_symmetry.space_group_name_H-M   'P 1'
#
loop_
_entity.id
_entity.type
_entity.pdbx_description
1 polymer ?
#
loop_
_entity_poly.entity_id
_entity_poly.type
_entity_poly.pdbx_seq_one_letter_code
_entity_poly.pdbx_strand_id
1 'polypeptide(L)' 'MKTIDWKHTSVGQIVADDFAAASVFKKYGIDFCCHGEVTLEKACADLGLAVEKVEQALLRQDEA' A
#
# COMPACT_ATOMS: atom_id res chain seq x y z
N MET A 1 -0.97 3.85 -19.84
CA MET A 1 -0.81 4.41 -18.55
C MET A 1 -1.90 4.03 -17.61
N LYS A 2 -1.52 3.51 -16.53
CA LYS A 2 -2.47 2.99 -15.58
C LYS A 2 -2.55 3.88 -14.35
N THR A 3 -3.72 4.30 -14.04
CA THR A 3 -3.95 5.12 -12.85
C THR A 3 -4.58 4.25 -11.79
N ILE A 4 -3.86 4.01 -10.73
CA ILE A 4 -4.37 3.19 -9.65
C ILE A 4 -4.73 4.08 -8.50
N ASP A 5 -5.97 3.93 -8.05
CA ASP A 5 -6.46 4.71 -6.92
C ASP A 5 -6.13 3.95 -5.63
N TRP A 6 -4.87 3.96 -5.27
CA TRP A 6 -4.42 3.20 -4.11
C TRP A 6 -5.08 3.66 -2.82
N LYS A 7 -5.39 4.94 -2.74
CA LYS A 7 -5.98 5.47 -1.51
C LYS A 7 -7.27 4.76 -1.16
N HIS A 8 -8.07 4.47 -2.17
CA HIS A 8 -9.37 3.86 -1.94
C HIS A 8 -9.38 2.37 -2.20
N THR A 9 -8.21 1.80 -2.42
CA THR A 9 -8.08 0.37 -2.65
C THR A 9 -7.59 -0.28 -1.37
N SER A 10 -8.17 -1.42 -1.03
CA SER A 10 -7.74 -2.13 0.18
C SER A 10 -6.28 -2.58 0.02
N VAL A 11 -5.55 -2.61 1.14
CA VAL A 11 -4.15 -2.99 1.08
C VAL A 11 -4.02 -4.45 0.63
N GLY A 12 -4.97 -5.29 0.98
CA GLY A 12 -4.95 -6.67 0.53
C GLY A 12 -5.11 -6.76 -0.98
N GLN A 13 -5.96 -5.92 -1.55
CA GLN A 13 -6.16 -5.91 -2.99
C GLN A 13 -4.91 -5.43 -3.71
N ILE A 14 -4.24 -4.44 -3.15
CA ILE A 14 -3.02 -3.92 -3.75
C ILE A 14 -1.96 -5.02 -3.80
N VAL A 15 -1.82 -5.77 -2.73
CA VAL A 15 -0.86 -6.86 -2.68
C VAL A 15 -1.26 -7.96 -3.66
N ALA A 16 -2.55 -8.22 -3.79
CA ALA A 16 -3.02 -9.25 -4.71
C ALA A 16 -2.70 -8.88 -6.16
N ASP A 17 -2.81 -7.59 -6.47
CA ASP A 17 -2.52 -7.13 -7.83
C ASP A 17 -1.03 -7.04 -8.07
N ASP A 18 -0.27 -6.66 -7.07
CA ASP A 18 1.17 -6.49 -7.19
C ASP A 18 1.81 -7.03 -5.93
N PHE A 19 2.25 -8.25 -6.00
CA PHE A 19 2.80 -8.94 -4.85
C PHE A 19 3.99 -8.21 -4.25
N ALA A 20 4.73 -7.48 -5.07
CA ALA A 20 5.88 -6.74 -4.57
C ALA A 20 5.47 -5.65 -3.59
N ALA A 21 4.22 -5.22 -3.63
CA ALA A 21 3.73 -4.21 -2.68
C ALA A 21 3.81 -4.72 -1.25
N ALA A 22 3.82 -6.03 -1.06
CA ALA A 22 3.92 -6.60 0.28
C ALA A 22 5.20 -6.15 0.97
N SER A 23 6.29 -6.06 0.23
CA SER A 23 7.56 -5.61 0.80
C SER A 23 7.46 -4.17 1.29
N VAL A 24 6.79 -3.33 0.51
CA VAL A 24 6.61 -1.93 0.87
C VAL A 24 5.79 -1.83 2.15
N PHE A 25 4.69 -2.56 2.20
CA PHE A 25 3.81 -2.51 3.36
C PHE A 25 4.51 -3.02 4.62
N LYS A 26 5.29 -4.08 4.47
CA LYS A 26 6.05 -4.59 5.62
C LYS A 26 7.03 -3.55 6.12
N LYS A 27 7.66 -2.85 5.20
CA LYS A 27 8.64 -1.84 5.57
C LYS A 27 8.01 -0.74 6.40
N TYR A 28 6.78 -0.38 6.08
CA TYR A 28 6.09 0.68 6.79
C TYR A 28 5.23 0.19 7.94
N GLY A 29 5.21 -1.11 8.15
CA GLY A 29 4.43 -1.67 9.25
C GLY A 29 2.95 -1.74 8.97
N ILE A 30 2.58 -1.76 7.71
CA ILE A 30 1.18 -1.85 7.32
C ILE A 30 0.75 -3.31 7.33
N ASP A 31 -0.31 -3.58 8.07
CA ASP A 31 -0.83 -4.93 8.21
C ASP A 31 -1.81 -5.24 7.09
N PHE A 32 -1.34 -5.96 6.09
CA PHE A 32 -2.19 -6.35 4.96
C PHE A 32 -2.64 -7.80 5.05
N CYS A 33 -2.17 -8.50 6.05
CA CYS A 33 -2.48 -9.91 6.20
C CYS A 33 -3.81 -10.10 6.92
N CYS A 34 -3.94 -9.49 8.10
CA CYS A 34 -5.14 -9.66 8.91
C CYS A 34 -6.16 -8.56 8.64
N HIS A 35 -5.68 -7.40 8.22
CA HIS A 35 -6.54 -6.25 7.96
C HIS A 35 -6.43 -5.83 6.50
N GLY A 36 -6.41 -6.81 5.61
CA GLY A 36 -6.27 -6.53 4.19
C GLY A 36 -7.45 -5.77 3.60
N GLU A 37 -8.58 -5.77 4.29
CA GLU A 37 -9.77 -5.08 3.80
C GLU A 37 -9.71 -3.58 4.02
N VAL A 38 -8.77 -3.11 4.81
CA VAL A 38 -8.60 -1.69 5.09
C VAL A 38 -7.98 -1.01 3.89
N THR A 39 -8.49 0.18 3.54
CA THR A 39 -7.90 0.92 2.43
C THR A 39 -6.53 1.44 2.83
N LEU A 40 -5.73 1.73 1.80
CA LEU A 40 -4.39 2.25 2.05
C LEU A 40 -4.45 3.56 2.81
N GLU A 41 -5.41 4.40 2.46
CA GLU A 41 -5.57 5.68 3.15
C GLU A 41 -5.81 5.46 4.64
N LYS A 42 -6.69 4.55 4.96
CA LYS A 42 -7.03 4.27 6.34
C LYS A 42 -5.85 3.67 7.08
N ALA A 43 -5.15 2.73 6.45
CA ALA A 43 -4.01 2.10 7.08
C ALA A 43 -2.93 3.11 7.40
N CYS A 44 -2.67 4.02 6.47
CA CYS A 44 -1.67 5.05 6.70
C CYS A 44 -2.10 6.00 7.81
N ALA A 45 -3.38 6.36 7.83
CA ALA A 45 -3.88 7.26 8.86
C ALA A 45 -3.72 6.64 10.25
N ASP A 46 -3.99 5.34 10.36
CA ASP A 46 -3.87 4.65 11.64
C ASP A 46 -2.44 4.66 12.15
N LEU A 47 -1.48 4.65 11.24
CA LEU A 47 -0.07 4.60 11.60
C LEU A 47 0.58 5.97 11.62
N GLY A 48 -0.17 7.00 11.26
CA GLY A 48 0.39 8.34 11.18
C GLY A 48 1.32 8.52 10.01
N LEU A 49 1.12 7.75 8.95
CA LEU A 49 1.95 7.83 7.76
C LEU A 49 1.28 8.70 6.71
N ALA A 50 2.12 9.33 5.89
CA ALA A 50 1.61 10.07 4.74
C ALA A 50 1.36 9.06 3.63
N VAL A 51 0.12 8.97 3.16
CA VAL A 51 -0.22 8.00 2.14
C VAL A 51 0.60 8.23 0.88
N GLU A 52 0.93 9.49 0.60
CA GLU A 52 1.72 9.80 -0.58
C GLU A 52 3.10 9.17 -0.53
N LYS A 53 3.68 9.09 0.66
CA LYS A 53 4.98 8.47 0.79
C LYS A 53 4.91 6.99 0.43
N VAL A 54 3.87 6.35 0.88
CA VAL A 54 3.69 4.93 0.59
C VAL A 54 3.42 4.75 -0.90
N GLU A 55 2.63 5.63 -1.48
CA GLU A 55 2.35 5.55 -2.91
C GLU A 55 3.62 5.70 -3.72
N GLN A 56 4.48 6.62 -3.33
CA GLN A 56 5.74 6.79 -4.04
C GLN A 56 6.63 5.56 -3.90
N ALA A 57 6.62 4.96 -2.73
CA ALA A 57 7.39 3.73 -2.54
C ALA A 57 6.85 2.63 -3.43
N LEU A 58 5.53 2.57 -3.60
CA LEU A 58 4.94 1.57 -4.47
C LEU A 58 5.34 1.79 -5.92
N LEU A 59 5.43 3.04 -6.33
CA LEU A 59 5.85 3.35 -7.68
C LEU A 59 7.33 3.01 -7.90
N ARG A 60 8.14 3.21 -6.89
CA ARG A 60 9.58 3.02 -7.03
C ARG A 60 9.99 1.57 -6.93
N GLN A 61 9.16 0.74 -6.35
CA GLN A 61 9.56 -0.64 -6.16
C GLN A 61 9.88 -1.32 -7.47
N ASP A 62 9.29 -0.84 -8.55
CA ASP A 62 9.52 -1.44 -9.86
C ASP A 62 10.93 -1.23 -10.35
N GLU A 63 11.61 -0.25 -9.79
CA GLU A 63 12.95 0.07 -10.22
C GLU A 63 14.02 -0.70 -9.47
N ALA A 64 13.64 -1.30 -8.39
CA ALA A 64 14.62 -1.99 -7.51
C ALA A 64 15.23 -3.23 -8.12
#